data_61be0ca0871e5ca36ccfae5e712b4524
#
_entry.id   61be0ca0871e5ca36ccfae5e712b4524
#
_cell.length_a   1.000
_cell.length_b   1.000
_cell.length_c   1.000
_cell.angle_alpha   90.00
_cell.angle_beta   90.00
_cell.angle_gamma   90.00
#
_symmetry.space_group_name_H-M   'P 1'
#
loop_
_entity.id
_entity.type
_entity.pdbx_description
1 polymer ?
#
loop_
_entity_poly.entity_id
_entity_poly.type
_entity_poly.pdbx_seq_one_letter_code
_entity_poly.pdbx_strand_id
1 'polypeptide(L)'
;ETVFSREKLEEQVSSLNCAKKENQIAPENAYVSFSNSEFTIVPETEGSELNAKEAYQMISRAIDNEAADVDLGSNPKAYKEADVTRDSSELQNMVNMYNSLAKANITYTFGDETVTLDGNTIKNWLQFDEKGQLLPDDGAFRQHVVDYVAQLAADHDTVGTERQFETTSGRIVYVYGSAYGWKIDQDKEAAQLMQEIQSGTQTTREPVYSMRANAHGINDLGDTYIEVDLTEQYMWYYQNGNIIFQSEIVSGLPGDPDRKTPPGIFTLNSKSSPSVLRGEMTANGTYSYE
;
A
#
# COMPACT_ATOMS: atom_id res chain seq x y z
N GLU A 1 -37.84 -11.34 60.40
CA GLU A 1 -36.62 -11.35 59.58
C GLU A 1 -36.40 -12.75 59.06
N THR A 2 -36.53 -12.98 57.75
CA THR A 2 -36.41 -14.31 57.15
C THR A 2 -34.94 -14.64 57.08
N VAL A 3 -34.43 -15.56 57.90
CA VAL A 3 -33.03 -15.98 57.87
C VAL A 3 -32.91 -17.19 56.94
N PHE A 4 -32.23 -17.02 55.77
CA PHE A 4 -31.92 -18.14 54.91
C PHE A 4 -30.41 -18.30 54.76
N SER A 5 -29.94 -19.53 54.49
CA SER A 5 -28.51 -19.77 54.19
C SER A 5 -28.18 -19.30 52.79
N ARG A 6 -27.21 -18.39 52.69
CA ARG A 6 -26.70 -17.88 51.42
C ARG A 6 -26.23 -19.01 50.49
N GLU A 7 -25.46 -19.94 51.02
CA GLU A 7 -24.93 -21.07 50.26
C GLU A 7 -26.03 -21.94 49.66
N LYS A 8 -27.08 -22.23 50.46
CA LYS A 8 -28.23 -23.00 49.98
C LYS A 8 -29.03 -22.25 48.91
N LEU A 9 -29.16 -20.92 49.02
CA LEU A 9 -29.84 -20.12 48.01
C LEU A 9 -29.03 -20.09 46.71
N GLU A 10 -27.71 -19.91 46.78
CA GLU A 10 -26.84 -19.97 45.62
C GLU A 10 -26.93 -21.34 44.90
N GLU A 11 -26.96 -22.43 45.67
CA GLU A 11 -27.13 -23.79 45.13
C GLU A 11 -28.47 -23.96 44.41
N GLN A 12 -29.55 -23.48 45.04
CA GLN A 12 -30.93 -23.55 44.47
C GLN A 12 -31.04 -22.70 43.21
N VAL A 13 -30.49 -21.46 43.21
CA VAL A 13 -30.46 -20.58 42.03
C VAL A 13 -29.68 -21.24 40.88
N SER A 14 -28.55 -21.86 41.17
CA SER A 14 -27.76 -22.57 40.17
C SER A 14 -28.44 -23.81 39.59
N SER A 15 -29.40 -24.40 40.36
CA SER A 15 -30.17 -25.56 39.92
C SER A 15 -31.36 -25.21 39.02
N LEU A 16 -31.74 -23.92 38.96
CA LEU A 16 -32.85 -23.46 38.12
C LEU A 16 -32.60 -23.80 36.63
N ASN A 17 -33.67 -24.13 35.95
CA ASN A 17 -33.59 -24.53 34.55
C ASN A 17 -32.98 -23.43 33.66
N CYS A 18 -33.28 -22.16 33.95
CA CYS A 18 -32.71 -20.99 33.27
C CYS A 18 -31.24 -20.74 33.62
N ALA A 19 -30.74 -21.28 34.74
CA ALA A 19 -29.33 -21.13 35.14
C ALA A 19 -28.42 -22.23 34.59
N LYS A 20 -28.99 -23.31 34.03
CA LYS A 20 -28.21 -24.39 33.43
C LYS A 20 -27.61 -23.95 32.13
N LYS A 21 -26.31 -24.22 31.97
CA LYS A 21 -25.48 -23.76 30.84
C LYS A 21 -26.04 -24.19 29.47
N GLU A 22 -26.62 -25.40 29.40
CA GLU A 22 -27.24 -25.93 28.18
C GLU A 22 -28.52 -25.18 27.74
N ASN A 23 -29.13 -24.39 28.63
CA ASN A 23 -30.33 -23.61 28.36
C ASN A 23 -30.03 -22.10 28.17
N GLN A 24 -28.77 -21.72 28.23
CA GLN A 24 -28.34 -20.34 28.10
C GLN A 24 -27.71 -20.07 26.75
N ILE A 25 -27.93 -18.89 26.21
CA ILE A 25 -27.31 -18.39 25.01
C ILE A 25 -26.40 -17.23 25.43
N ALA A 26 -25.10 -17.33 25.12
CA ALA A 26 -24.18 -16.22 25.38
C ALA A 26 -24.50 -15.03 24.47
N PRO A 27 -24.34 -13.79 24.94
CA PRO A 27 -24.42 -12.63 24.06
C PRO A 27 -23.28 -12.66 23.01
N GLU A 28 -23.55 -12.16 21.83
CA GLU A 28 -22.53 -11.95 20.81
C GLU A 28 -22.19 -10.46 20.68
N ASN A 29 -20.92 -10.12 20.53
CA ASN A 29 -20.46 -8.76 20.38
C ASN A 29 -20.86 -8.17 19.02
N ALA A 30 -21.09 -6.87 18.98
CA ALA A 30 -21.17 -6.13 17.73
C ALA A 30 -19.82 -6.20 17.00
N TYR A 31 -19.85 -6.19 15.66
CA TYR A 31 -18.66 -6.26 14.82
C TYR A 31 -18.84 -5.51 13.50
N VAL A 32 -17.73 -5.20 12.81
CA VAL A 32 -17.76 -4.59 11.48
C VAL A 32 -17.81 -5.67 10.41
N SER A 33 -18.73 -5.51 9.46
CA SER A 33 -18.89 -6.37 8.29
C SER A 33 -19.02 -5.54 7.03
N PHE A 34 -18.71 -6.15 5.87
CA PHE A 34 -18.89 -5.53 4.56
C PHE A 34 -20.12 -6.15 3.87
N SER A 35 -21.13 -5.32 3.62
CA SER A 35 -22.34 -5.71 2.90
C SER A 35 -22.87 -4.54 2.06
N ASN A 36 -23.53 -4.83 0.94
CA ASN A 36 -24.11 -3.83 0.06
C ASN A 36 -23.12 -2.72 -0.38
N SER A 37 -21.86 -3.09 -0.59
CA SER A 37 -20.75 -2.21 -0.98
C SER A 37 -20.32 -1.19 0.09
N GLU A 38 -20.69 -1.40 1.34
CA GLU A 38 -20.30 -0.55 2.47
C GLU A 38 -19.88 -1.38 3.69
N PHE A 39 -18.99 -0.81 4.50
CA PHE A 39 -18.70 -1.30 5.83
C PHE A 39 -19.74 -0.79 6.80
N THR A 40 -20.36 -1.70 7.56
CA THR A 40 -21.40 -1.38 8.52
C THR A 40 -21.19 -2.16 9.82
N ILE A 41 -21.76 -1.65 10.91
CA ILE A 41 -21.77 -2.38 12.19
C ILE A 41 -22.92 -3.38 12.16
N VAL A 42 -22.60 -4.66 12.37
CA VAL A 42 -23.58 -5.68 12.75
C VAL A 42 -23.79 -5.55 14.26
N PRO A 43 -25.02 -5.28 14.71
CA PRO A 43 -25.29 -5.09 16.12
C PRO A 43 -24.99 -6.34 16.97
N GLU A 44 -24.72 -6.12 18.23
CA GLU A 44 -24.69 -7.16 19.24
C GLU A 44 -26.01 -7.90 19.32
N THR A 45 -25.95 -9.17 19.72
CA THR A 45 -27.15 -9.94 20.07
C THR A 45 -27.22 -10.13 21.58
N GLU A 46 -28.43 -9.92 22.13
CA GLU A 46 -28.69 -10.20 23.53
C GLU A 46 -28.72 -11.71 23.73
N GLY A 47 -28.08 -12.15 24.82
CA GLY A 47 -28.10 -13.53 25.25
C GLY A 47 -29.16 -13.77 26.33
N SER A 48 -29.24 -15.02 26.80
CA SER A 48 -30.00 -15.42 27.98
C SER A 48 -29.09 -15.91 29.11
N GLU A 49 -27.80 -15.68 29.01
CA GLU A 49 -26.82 -16.09 30.04
C GLU A 49 -26.97 -15.21 31.27
N LEU A 50 -27.33 -15.85 32.41
CA LEU A 50 -27.56 -15.14 33.66
C LEU A 50 -26.27 -14.57 34.25
N ASN A 51 -26.34 -13.33 34.71
CA ASN A 51 -25.40 -12.78 35.66
C ASN A 51 -25.74 -13.34 37.06
N ALA A 52 -25.09 -14.42 37.45
CA ALA A 52 -25.37 -15.14 38.66
C ALA A 52 -25.41 -14.25 39.92
N LYS A 53 -24.54 -13.24 39.98
CA LYS A 53 -24.47 -12.29 41.10
C LYS A 53 -25.72 -11.41 41.19
N GLU A 54 -26.14 -10.82 40.08
CA GLU A 54 -27.30 -9.95 40.01
C GLU A 54 -28.60 -10.75 40.19
N ALA A 55 -28.73 -11.91 39.56
CA ALA A 55 -29.86 -12.81 39.72
C ALA A 55 -30.01 -13.23 41.20
N TYR A 56 -28.90 -13.61 41.85
CA TYR A 56 -28.91 -13.92 43.27
C TYR A 56 -29.39 -12.74 44.12
N GLN A 57 -28.91 -11.53 43.86
CA GLN A 57 -29.32 -10.33 44.61
C GLN A 57 -30.82 -10.02 44.43
N MET A 58 -31.36 -10.19 43.24
CA MET A 58 -32.77 -9.98 42.97
C MET A 58 -33.62 -11.00 43.72
N ILE A 59 -33.24 -12.27 43.67
CA ILE A 59 -33.97 -13.36 44.37
C ILE A 59 -33.87 -13.18 45.88
N SER A 60 -32.70 -12.83 46.43
CA SER A 60 -32.51 -12.54 47.84
C SER A 60 -33.43 -11.42 48.34
N ARG A 61 -33.47 -10.29 47.59
CA ARG A 61 -34.37 -9.16 47.91
C ARG A 61 -35.86 -9.55 47.82
N ALA A 62 -36.24 -10.39 46.86
CA ALA A 62 -37.60 -10.87 46.74
C ALA A 62 -38.01 -11.71 47.95
N ILE A 63 -37.11 -12.60 48.43
CA ILE A 63 -37.33 -13.40 49.63
C ILE A 63 -37.45 -12.49 50.86
N ASP A 64 -36.55 -11.50 51.03
CA ASP A 64 -36.59 -10.57 52.16
C ASP A 64 -37.88 -9.73 52.18
N ASN A 65 -38.47 -9.45 51.03
CA ASN A 65 -39.72 -8.71 50.87
C ASN A 65 -40.97 -9.62 50.83
N GLU A 66 -40.83 -10.93 51.11
CA GLU A 66 -41.89 -11.91 51.06
C GLU A 66 -42.67 -11.92 49.72
N ALA A 67 -41.94 -11.61 48.59
CA ALA A 67 -42.53 -11.62 47.28
C ALA A 67 -42.89 -13.08 46.86
N ALA A 68 -44.00 -13.24 46.19
CA ALA A 68 -44.41 -14.54 45.69
C ALA A 68 -43.63 -15.05 44.49
N ASP A 69 -43.07 -14.13 43.70
CA ASP A 69 -42.29 -14.38 42.48
C ASP A 69 -41.25 -13.28 42.26
N VAL A 70 -40.29 -13.55 41.35
CA VAL A 70 -39.33 -12.57 40.88
C VAL A 70 -39.17 -12.72 39.39
N ASP A 71 -39.37 -11.61 38.68
CA ASP A 71 -39.11 -11.52 37.25
C ASP A 71 -37.67 -11.00 37.02
N LEU A 72 -36.74 -11.91 36.64
CA LEU A 72 -35.37 -11.55 36.32
C LEU A 72 -35.30 -10.68 35.07
N GLY A 73 -36.26 -10.79 34.13
CA GLY A 73 -36.32 -9.96 32.91
C GLY A 73 -36.64 -8.50 33.20
N SER A 74 -37.13 -8.17 34.39
CA SER A 74 -37.36 -6.76 34.79
C SER A 74 -36.09 -5.96 35.03
N ASN A 75 -34.93 -6.62 35.13
CA ASN A 75 -33.64 -5.98 35.31
C ASN A 75 -32.65 -6.49 34.25
N PRO A 76 -32.28 -5.67 33.23
CA PRO A 76 -31.32 -6.07 32.20
C PRO A 76 -29.99 -6.60 32.76
N LYS A 77 -29.53 -6.09 33.91
CA LYS A 77 -28.29 -6.53 34.56
C LYS A 77 -28.34 -7.97 35.10
N ALA A 78 -29.54 -8.59 35.18
CA ALA A 78 -29.67 -9.98 35.53
C ALA A 78 -29.11 -10.93 34.44
N TYR A 79 -28.87 -10.43 33.25
CA TYR A 79 -28.25 -11.15 32.16
C TYR A 79 -26.88 -10.56 31.84
N LYS A 80 -26.04 -11.35 31.22
CA LYS A 80 -24.77 -10.85 30.67
C LYS A 80 -25.04 -10.03 29.43
N GLU A 81 -24.45 -8.88 29.38
CA GLU A 81 -24.42 -8.00 28.21
C GLU A 81 -23.22 -8.33 27.31
N ALA A 82 -23.29 -7.99 26.04
CA ALA A 82 -22.17 -8.05 25.14
C ALA A 82 -21.07 -7.06 25.58
N ASP A 83 -19.80 -7.48 25.47
CA ASP A 83 -18.67 -6.63 25.85
C ASP A 83 -18.48 -5.45 24.87
N VAL A 84 -18.89 -5.63 23.60
CA VAL A 84 -18.83 -4.61 22.55
C VAL A 84 -20.21 -4.43 21.96
N THR A 85 -20.70 -3.19 21.98
CA THR A 85 -22.03 -2.83 21.46
C THR A 85 -21.91 -1.99 20.19
N ARG A 86 -23.01 -1.85 19.46
CA ARG A 86 -23.12 -1.00 18.25
C ARG A 86 -22.72 0.46 18.48
N ASP A 87 -22.84 0.93 19.72
CA ASP A 87 -22.50 2.31 20.09
C ASP A 87 -21.01 2.49 20.41
N SER A 88 -20.21 1.43 20.25
CA SER A 88 -18.76 1.49 20.42
C SER A 88 -18.13 2.51 19.47
N SER A 89 -17.45 3.51 20.05
CA SER A 89 -16.70 4.50 19.27
C SER A 89 -15.56 3.87 18.44
N GLU A 90 -15.03 2.75 18.90
CA GLU A 90 -13.99 2.01 18.18
C GLU A 90 -14.56 1.41 16.89
N LEU A 91 -15.73 0.74 16.95
CA LEU A 91 -16.38 0.21 15.75
C LEU A 91 -16.78 1.33 14.77
N GLN A 92 -17.28 2.47 15.29
CA GLN A 92 -17.63 3.63 14.46
C GLN A 92 -16.39 4.17 13.72
N ASN A 93 -15.27 4.30 14.40
CA ASN A 93 -14.00 4.72 13.79
C ASN A 93 -13.52 3.72 12.73
N MET A 94 -13.63 2.42 13.00
CA MET A 94 -13.31 1.36 12.02
C MET A 94 -14.18 1.48 10.78
N VAL A 95 -15.50 1.59 10.92
CA VAL A 95 -16.41 1.77 9.77
C VAL A 95 -16.05 3.00 8.95
N ASN A 96 -15.80 4.13 9.59
CA ASN A 96 -15.41 5.36 8.88
C ASN A 96 -14.08 5.19 8.14
N MET A 97 -13.09 4.58 8.77
CA MET A 97 -11.79 4.32 8.16
C MET A 97 -11.92 3.40 6.94
N TYR A 98 -12.58 2.25 7.08
CA TYR A 98 -12.69 1.28 5.98
C TYR A 98 -13.57 1.78 4.83
N ASN A 99 -14.62 2.56 5.12
CA ASN A 99 -15.39 3.24 4.08
C ASN A 99 -14.58 4.33 3.37
N SER A 100 -13.61 4.95 4.04
CA SER A 100 -12.65 5.85 3.38
C SER A 100 -11.71 5.08 2.46
N LEU A 101 -11.14 3.96 2.91
CA LEU A 101 -10.31 3.09 2.06
C LEU A 101 -11.05 2.66 0.78
N ALA A 102 -12.32 2.27 0.92
CA ALA A 102 -13.14 1.83 -0.21
C ALA A 102 -13.47 2.95 -1.22
N LYS A 103 -13.32 4.22 -0.84
CA LYS A 103 -13.50 5.38 -1.72
C LYS A 103 -12.25 5.77 -2.49
N ALA A 104 -11.08 5.25 -2.10
CA ALA A 104 -9.83 5.57 -2.76
C ALA A 104 -9.87 5.13 -4.24
N ASN A 105 -9.38 6.00 -5.10
CA ASN A 105 -9.28 5.74 -6.54
C ASN A 105 -8.05 6.48 -7.06
N ILE A 106 -6.97 5.75 -7.25
CA ILE A 106 -5.68 6.28 -7.69
C ILE A 106 -5.43 5.81 -9.12
N THR A 107 -5.45 6.72 -10.07
CA THR A 107 -5.12 6.46 -11.47
C THR A 107 -3.68 6.88 -11.72
N TYR A 108 -2.82 5.90 -11.96
CA TYR A 108 -1.44 6.13 -12.39
C TYR A 108 -1.39 6.42 -13.86
N THR A 109 -0.53 7.36 -14.26
CA THR A 109 -0.26 7.69 -15.67
C THR A 109 1.18 7.36 -16.04
N PHE A 110 1.34 6.69 -17.18
CA PHE A 110 2.62 6.32 -17.78
C PHE A 110 2.63 6.79 -19.24
N GLY A 111 2.65 8.12 -19.45
CA GLY A 111 2.38 8.71 -20.75
C GLY A 111 0.89 8.57 -21.12
N ASP A 112 0.63 7.87 -22.22
CA ASP A 112 -0.74 7.61 -22.69
C ASP A 112 -1.40 6.40 -22.02
N GLU A 113 -0.62 5.59 -21.31
CA GLU A 113 -1.13 4.43 -20.58
C GLU A 113 -1.57 4.82 -19.17
N THR A 114 -2.62 4.17 -18.67
CA THR A 114 -3.12 4.39 -17.32
C THR A 114 -3.42 3.07 -16.61
N VAL A 115 -3.12 3.04 -15.31
CA VAL A 115 -3.44 1.92 -14.41
C VAL A 115 -4.20 2.47 -13.21
N THR A 116 -5.36 1.91 -12.90
CA THR A 116 -6.20 2.39 -11.80
C THR A 116 -6.24 1.38 -10.66
N LEU A 117 -5.91 1.84 -9.46
CA LEU A 117 -6.19 1.15 -8.21
C LEU A 117 -7.48 1.71 -7.62
N ASP A 118 -8.52 0.90 -7.61
CA ASP A 118 -9.84 1.27 -7.08
C ASP A 118 -10.14 0.65 -5.72
N GLY A 119 -11.22 1.14 -5.09
CA GLY A 119 -11.67 0.65 -3.80
C GLY A 119 -12.08 -0.83 -3.79
N ASN A 120 -12.46 -1.41 -4.94
CA ASN A 120 -12.78 -2.84 -5.00
C ASN A 120 -11.51 -3.69 -4.89
N THR A 121 -10.44 -3.28 -5.53
CA THR A 121 -9.13 -3.93 -5.40
C THR A 121 -8.61 -3.81 -3.98
N ILE A 122 -8.67 -2.59 -3.40
CA ILE A 122 -8.21 -2.30 -2.03
C ILE A 122 -8.99 -3.12 -1.00
N LYS A 123 -10.31 -3.23 -1.16
CA LYS A 123 -11.16 -4.06 -0.28
C LYS A 123 -10.73 -5.52 -0.26
N ASN A 124 -10.30 -6.08 -1.39
CA ASN A 124 -9.85 -7.49 -1.47
C ASN A 124 -8.55 -7.75 -0.70
N TRP A 125 -7.85 -6.73 -0.25
CA TRP A 125 -6.68 -6.84 0.62
C TRP A 125 -7.03 -6.99 2.11
N LEU A 126 -8.31 -6.77 2.46
CA LEU A 126 -8.82 -6.93 3.82
C LEU A 126 -9.23 -8.38 4.05
N GLN A 127 -9.11 -8.83 5.29
CA GLN A 127 -9.42 -10.19 5.67
C GLN A 127 -10.74 -10.26 6.47
N PHE A 128 -11.53 -11.28 6.20
CA PHE A 128 -12.79 -11.52 6.87
C PHE A 128 -12.85 -12.98 7.35
N ASP A 129 -13.52 -13.20 8.46
CA ASP A 129 -13.84 -14.57 8.92
C ASP A 129 -15.02 -15.18 8.14
N GLU A 130 -15.38 -16.42 8.50
CA GLU A 130 -16.49 -17.14 7.87
C GLU A 130 -17.86 -16.49 8.08
N LYS A 131 -18.01 -15.66 9.12
CA LYS A 131 -19.23 -14.88 9.41
C LYS A 131 -19.25 -13.52 8.70
N GLY A 132 -18.19 -13.16 7.97
CA GLY A 132 -18.02 -11.86 7.32
C GLY A 132 -17.59 -10.74 8.28
N GLN A 133 -17.11 -11.09 9.47
CA GLN A 133 -16.50 -10.14 10.40
C GLN A 133 -15.11 -9.77 9.92
N LEU A 134 -14.82 -8.46 9.89
CA LEU A 134 -13.50 -7.95 9.56
C LEU A 134 -12.49 -8.37 10.63
N LEU A 135 -11.42 -9.02 10.18
CA LEU A 135 -10.31 -9.43 11.05
C LEU A 135 -9.32 -8.30 11.29
N PRO A 136 -8.61 -8.30 12.44
CA PRO A 136 -7.52 -7.36 12.67
C PRO A 136 -6.45 -7.47 11.59
N ASP A 137 -5.93 -6.32 11.14
CA ASP A 137 -4.80 -6.28 10.22
C ASP A 137 -3.51 -6.67 10.98
N ASP A 138 -2.86 -7.74 10.54
CA ASP A 138 -1.57 -8.24 11.04
C ASP A 138 -0.37 -7.67 10.25
N GLY A 139 -0.59 -6.65 9.44
CA GLY A 139 0.39 -6.07 8.52
C GLY A 139 0.25 -6.57 7.08
N ALA A 140 -0.68 -7.48 6.79
CA ALA A 140 -0.94 -8.02 5.46
C ALA A 140 -1.37 -6.91 4.49
N PHE A 141 -2.20 -5.97 4.93
CA PHE A 141 -2.64 -4.84 4.12
C PHE A 141 -1.45 -4.00 3.62
N ARG A 142 -0.49 -3.70 4.50
CA ARG A 142 0.73 -2.99 4.12
C ARG A 142 1.55 -3.77 3.09
N GLN A 143 1.63 -5.09 3.24
CA GLN A 143 2.34 -5.94 2.28
C GLN A 143 1.67 -5.90 0.91
N HIS A 144 0.34 -5.93 0.82
CA HIS A 144 -0.37 -5.78 -0.44
C HIS A 144 -0.08 -4.46 -1.14
N VAL A 145 0.05 -3.34 -0.39
CA VAL A 145 0.46 -2.05 -0.96
C VAL A 145 1.87 -2.13 -1.55
N VAL A 146 2.81 -2.73 -0.83
CA VAL A 146 4.20 -2.92 -1.31
C VAL A 146 4.24 -3.79 -2.55
N ASP A 147 3.52 -4.91 -2.54
CA ASP A 147 3.45 -5.86 -3.67
C ASP A 147 2.81 -5.21 -4.91
N TYR A 148 1.78 -4.40 -4.71
CA TYR A 148 1.15 -3.65 -5.80
C TYR A 148 2.13 -2.66 -6.45
N VAL A 149 2.86 -1.90 -5.65
CA VAL A 149 3.88 -0.96 -6.15
C VAL A 149 5.04 -1.70 -6.83
N ALA A 150 5.45 -2.85 -6.29
CA ALA A 150 6.47 -3.69 -6.93
C ALA A 150 6.00 -4.21 -8.31
N GLN A 151 4.71 -4.56 -8.44
CA GLN A 151 4.14 -4.96 -9.72
C GLN A 151 4.10 -3.78 -10.71
N LEU A 152 3.68 -2.58 -10.28
CA LEU A 152 3.75 -1.38 -11.11
C LEU A 152 5.17 -1.13 -11.62
N ALA A 153 6.18 -1.27 -10.76
CA ALA A 153 7.58 -1.12 -11.13
C ALA A 153 8.03 -2.19 -12.13
N ALA A 154 7.62 -3.45 -11.93
CA ALA A 154 7.95 -4.54 -12.84
C ALA A 154 7.36 -4.34 -14.24
N ASP A 155 6.18 -3.73 -14.33
CA ASP A 155 5.46 -3.53 -15.59
C ASP A 155 5.91 -2.25 -16.33
N HIS A 156 6.38 -1.23 -15.60
CA HIS A 156 6.61 0.11 -16.17
C HIS A 156 8.03 0.68 -16.02
N ASP A 157 8.91 0.05 -15.24
CA ASP A 157 10.30 0.49 -15.16
C ASP A 157 11.06 0.12 -16.44
N THR A 158 11.82 1.08 -16.96
CA THR A 158 12.62 0.89 -18.18
C THR A 158 14.13 0.96 -17.95
N VAL A 159 14.57 1.28 -16.74
CA VAL A 159 16.00 1.25 -16.39
C VAL A 159 16.53 -0.18 -16.50
N GLY A 160 17.66 -0.34 -17.21
CA GLY A 160 18.28 -1.64 -17.43
C GLY A 160 17.63 -2.48 -18.54
N THR A 161 16.66 -1.93 -19.28
CA THR A 161 16.09 -2.61 -20.44
C THR A 161 16.86 -2.29 -21.73
N GLU A 162 16.80 -3.19 -22.68
CA GLU A 162 17.33 -3.00 -24.03
C GLU A 162 16.32 -2.20 -24.86
N ARG A 163 16.82 -1.27 -25.69
CA ARG A 163 16.01 -0.45 -26.59
C ARG A 163 16.47 -0.63 -28.02
N GLN A 164 15.53 -0.80 -28.91
CA GLN A 164 15.79 -0.73 -30.34
C GLN A 164 15.94 0.75 -30.72
N PHE A 165 17.06 1.10 -31.35
CA PHE A 165 17.36 2.47 -31.75
C PHE A 165 17.75 2.50 -33.23
N GLU A 166 17.06 3.35 -34.00
CA GLU A 166 17.42 3.63 -35.38
C GLU A 166 18.43 4.79 -35.40
N THR A 167 19.64 4.50 -35.84
CA THR A 167 20.71 5.49 -35.91
C THR A 167 20.50 6.50 -37.05
N THR A 168 21.18 7.65 -37.00
CA THR A 168 21.16 8.65 -38.05
C THR A 168 21.58 8.08 -39.43
N SER A 169 22.40 7.04 -39.44
CA SER A 169 22.80 6.34 -40.69
C SER A 169 21.76 5.30 -41.16
N GLY A 170 20.60 5.17 -40.50
CA GLY A 170 19.54 4.22 -40.83
C GLY A 170 19.81 2.78 -40.39
N ARG A 171 20.78 2.55 -39.51
CA ARG A 171 21.03 1.21 -38.93
C ARG A 171 20.17 1.04 -37.67
N ILE A 172 19.60 -0.15 -37.50
CA ILE A 172 18.95 -0.52 -36.28
C ILE A 172 19.99 -1.16 -35.35
N VAL A 173 20.12 -0.60 -34.16
CA VAL A 173 20.99 -1.09 -33.09
C VAL A 173 20.21 -1.31 -31.83
N TYR A 174 20.72 -2.16 -30.94
CA TYR A 174 20.15 -2.38 -29.61
C TYR A 174 21.07 -1.75 -28.59
N VAL A 175 20.51 -0.84 -27.79
CA VAL A 175 21.27 -0.08 -26.80
C VAL A 175 20.73 -0.34 -25.39
N TYR A 176 21.64 -0.45 -24.45
CA TYR A 176 21.33 -0.69 -23.04
C TYR A 176 21.37 0.62 -22.26
N GLY A 177 20.34 0.84 -21.44
CA GLY A 177 20.22 2.00 -20.55
C GLY A 177 20.44 1.65 -19.09
N SER A 178 21.62 1.14 -18.71
CA SER A 178 21.89 0.77 -17.30
C SER A 178 21.75 1.92 -16.30
N ALA A 179 21.95 3.16 -16.75
CA ALA A 179 21.85 4.39 -15.96
C ALA A 179 20.81 5.37 -16.54
N TYR A 180 19.87 4.88 -17.34
CA TYR A 180 18.85 5.69 -18.00
C TYR A 180 17.53 4.92 -18.09
N GLY A 181 16.43 5.62 -17.89
CA GLY A 181 15.08 5.07 -17.99
C GLY A 181 14.17 5.59 -16.89
N TRP A 182 12.94 5.09 -16.90
CA TRP A 182 11.97 5.25 -15.82
C TRP A 182 12.27 4.25 -14.71
N LYS A 183 12.25 4.71 -13.45
CA LYS A 183 12.38 3.85 -12.29
C LYS A 183 11.55 4.40 -11.14
N ILE A 184 10.57 3.63 -10.70
CA ILE A 184 9.73 3.97 -9.56
C ILE A 184 10.57 3.90 -8.27
N ASP A 185 10.42 4.89 -7.40
CA ASP A 185 10.92 4.86 -6.03
C ASP A 185 9.89 4.09 -5.18
N GLN A 186 10.04 2.77 -5.14
CA GLN A 186 9.02 1.89 -4.56
C GLN A 186 8.73 2.20 -3.09
N ASP A 187 9.74 2.59 -2.31
CA ASP A 187 9.55 2.91 -0.90
C ASP A 187 8.72 4.20 -0.72
N LYS A 188 9.06 5.25 -1.46
CA LYS A 188 8.31 6.50 -1.40
C LYS A 188 6.93 6.37 -2.00
N GLU A 189 6.80 5.63 -3.09
CA GLU A 189 5.50 5.38 -3.72
C GLU A 189 4.57 4.60 -2.79
N ALA A 190 5.06 3.53 -2.17
CA ALA A 190 4.27 2.75 -1.22
C ALA A 190 3.84 3.60 0.00
N ALA A 191 4.71 4.48 0.49
CA ALA A 191 4.37 5.37 1.59
C ALA A 191 3.29 6.39 1.19
N GLN A 192 3.41 7.00 0.01
CA GLN A 192 2.42 7.94 -0.52
C GLN A 192 1.09 7.24 -0.81
N LEU A 193 1.13 6.08 -1.49
CA LEU A 193 -0.05 5.30 -1.81
C LEU A 193 -0.81 4.90 -0.53
N MET A 194 -0.10 4.47 0.52
CA MET A 194 -0.72 4.16 1.80
C MET A 194 -1.49 5.35 2.39
N GLN A 195 -0.92 6.56 2.35
CA GLN A 195 -1.59 7.77 2.83
C GLN A 195 -2.83 8.11 1.99
N GLU A 196 -2.73 8.00 0.67
CA GLU A 196 -3.84 8.26 -0.26
C GLU A 196 -4.99 7.28 -0.05
N ILE A 197 -4.69 6.00 0.14
CA ILE A 197 -5.69 4.98 0.45
C ILE A 197 -6.36 5.30 1.79
N GLN A 198 -5.60 5.56 2.85
CA GLN A 198 -6.13 5.85 4.18
C GLN A 198 -7.04 7.09 4.21
N SER A 199 -6.75 8.08 3.39
CA SER A 199 -7.56 9.30 3.27
C SER A 199 -8.73 9.17 2.29
N GLY A 200 -8.86 8.06 1.57
CA GLY A 200 -9.88 7.89 0.54
C GLY A 200 -9.69 8.81 -0.67
N THR A 201 -8.44 9.13 -0.99
CA THR A 201 -8.10 10.07 -2.06
C THR A 201 -8.54 9.55 -3.42
N GLN A 202 -9.06 10.46 -4.25
CA GLN A 202 -9.33 10.22 -5.67
C GLN A 202 -8.42 11.14 -6.47
N THR A 203 -7.47 10.56 -7.22
CA THR A 203 -6.46 11.33 -7.93
C THR A 203 -5.98 10.63 -9.20
N THR A 204 -5.45 11.43 -10.12
CA THR A 204 -4.70 10.95 -11.29
C THR A 204 -3.32 11.56 -11.23
N ARG A 205 -2.27 10.75 -11.24
CA ARG A 205 -0.88 11.19 -11.12
C ARG A 205 0.12 10.19 -11.68
N GLU A 206 1.31 10.64 -11.92
CA GLU A 206 2.45 9.74 -12.11
C GLU A 206 2.87 9.11 -10.78
N PRO A 207 3.52 7.92 -10.79
CA PRO A 207 4.19 7.40 -9.60
C PRO A 207 5.36 8.29 -9.16
N VAL A 208 5.82 8.08 -7.94
CA VAL A 208 7.05 8.71 -7.45
C VAL A 208 8.23 8.01 -8.11
N TYR A 209 8.97 8.71 -8.93
CA TYR A 209 10.14 8.17 -9.63
C TYR A 209 11.45 8.49 -8.91
N SER A 210 12.35 7.51 -8.84
CA SER A 210 13.76 7.71 -8.46
C SER A 210 14.62 8.08 -9.68
N MET A 211 14.16 7.70 -10.89
CA MET A 211 14.81 8.07 -12.16
C MET A 211 13.73 8.32 -13.22
N ARG A 212 13.96 9.34 -14.08
CA ARG A 212 13.06 9.70 -15.16
C ARG A 212 13.77 9.66 -16.50
N ALA A 213 13.11 9.14 -17.52
CA ALA A 213 13.49 9.29 -18.92
C ALA A 213 12.91 10.59 -19.52
N ASN A 214 13.25 10.89 -20.78
CA ASN A 214 12.78 12.10 -21.47
C ASN A 214 11.36 11.96 -22.02
N ALA A 215 10.92 10.73 -22.30
CA ALA A 215 9.60 10.43 -22.84
C ALA A 215 9.07 9.10 -22.30
N HIS A 216 7.78 8.86 -22.44
CA HIS A 216 7.18 7.56 -22.21
C HIS A 216 7.03 6.78 -23.52
N GLY A 217 6.76 5.48 -23.41
CA GLY A 217 6.53 4.59 -24.54
C GLY A 217 7.79 3.86 -25.01
N ILE A 218 7.72 3.29 -26.21
CA ILE A 218 8.79 2.44 -26.78
C ILE A 218 10.09 3.21 -26.97
N ASN A 219 10.00 4.50 -27.32
CA ASN A 219 11.15 5.41 -27.43
C ASN A 219 11.17 6.38 -26.25
N ASP A 220 11.66 5.95 -25.11
CA ASP A 220 11.80 6.79 -23.93
C ASP A 220 12.97 7.80 -23.99
N LEU A 221 13.79 7.74 -25.03
CA LEU A 221 14.84 8.75 -25.30
C LEU A 221 14.25 10.09 -25.73
N GLY A 222 13.05 10.07 -26.34
CA GLY A 222 12.41 11.24 -26.89
C GLY A 222 13.12 11.73 -28.16
N ASP A 223 12.98 13.02 -28.43
CA ASP A 223 13.45 13.68 -29.66
C ASP A 223 14.60 14.68 -29.44
N THR A 224 15.13 14.76 -28.21
CA THR A 224 16.23 15.63 -27.83
C THR A 224 17.33 14.81 -27.16
N TYR A 225 18.38 14.50 -27.93
CA TYR A 225 19.47 13.64 -27.48
C TYR A 225 20.75 13.90 -28.28
N ILE A 226 21.85 13.33 -27.81
CA ILE A 226 23.12 13.27 -28.56
C ILE A 226 23.36 11.83 -28.98
N GLU A 227 23.46 11.58 -30.28
CA GLU A 227 23.91 10.32 -30.85
C GLU A 227 25.40 10.37 -31.05
N VAL A 228 26.12 9.33 -30.62
CA VAL A 228 27.55 9.17 -30.81
C VAL A 228 27.79 7.82 -31.48
N ASP A 229 28.20 7.82 -32.74
CA ASP A 229 28.63 6.62 -33.47
C ASP A 229 30.12 6.38 -33.27
N LEU A 230 30.43 5.37 -32.44
CA LEU A 230 31.81 5.02 -32.12
C LEU A 230 32.53 4.33 -33.29
N THR A 231 31.81 3.82 -34.28
CA THR A 231 32.38 3.21 -35.49
C THR A 231 32.76 4.26 -36.52
N GLU A 232 31.82 5.17 -36.76
CA GLU A 232 32.01 6.25 -37.73
C GLU A 232 32.78 7.44 -37.15
N GLN A 233 33.03 7.43 -35.82
CA GLN A 233 33.70 8.53 -35.10
C GLN A 233 33.02 9.87 -35.37
N TYR A 234 31.67 9.87 -35.22
CA TYR A 234 30.86 11.02 -35.54
C TYR A 234 29.75 11.21 -34.48
N MET A 235 29.31 12.45 -34.26
CA MET A 235 28.24 12.78 -33.36
C MET A 235 27.20 13.69 -33.98
N TRP A 236 25.94 13.51 -33.56
CA TRP A 236 24.82 14.39 -33.89
C TRP A 236 24.14 14.83 -32.62
N TYR A 237 23.78 16.10 -32.54
CA TYR A 237 22.92 16.61 -31.48
C TYR A 237 21.55 16.93 -32.06
N TYR A 238 20.56 16.23 -31.56
CA TYR A 238 19.15 16.44 -31.88
C TYR A 238 18.49 17.32 -30.83
N GLN A 239 17.67 18.26 -31.28
CA GLN A 239 16.73 19.01 -30.44
C GLN A 239 15.39 19.06 -31.14
N ASN A 240 14.33 18.56 -30.44
CA ASN A 240 12.97 18.44 -30.99
C ASN A 240 12.96 17.75 -32.37
N GLY A 241 13.68 16.64 -32.49
CA GLY A 241 13.77 15.83 -33.70
C GLY A 241 14.62 16.42 -34.83
N ASN A 242 15.25 17.61 -34.66
CA ASN A 242 16.06 18.24 -35.66
C ASN A 242 17.57 18.22 -35.29
N ILE A 243 18.42 17.91 -36.25
CA ILE A 243 19.87 18.00 -36.07
C ILE A 243 20.23 19.49 -36.00
N ILE A 244 20.72 19.95 -34.85
CA ILE A 244 21.18 21.34 -34.68
C ILE A 244 22.68 21.46 -34.58
N PHE A 245 23.41 20.36 -34.38
CA PHE A 245 24.85 20.31 -34.39
C PHE A 245 25.31 18.90 -34.79
N GLN A 246 26.42 18.84 -35.51
CA GLN A 246 27.09 17.56 -35.84
C GLN A 246 28.60 17.80 -36.02
N SER A 247 29.42 16.81 -35.70
CA SER A 247 30.87 16.91 -35.77
C SER A 247 31.53 15.54 -35.81
N GLU A 248 32.68 15.46 -36.43
CA GLU A 248 33.64 14.39 -36.20
C GLU A 248 34.09 14.42 -34.73
N ILE A 249 34.36 13.25 -34.18
CA ILE A 249 34.86 13.07 -32.81
C ILE A 249 36.01 12.06 -32.78
N VAL A 250 36.68 12.01 -31.65
CA VAL A 250 37.65 10.94 -31.34
C VAL A 250 37.15 10.26 -30.05
N SER A 251 36.88 8.98 -30.16
CA SER A 251 36.50 8.16 -28.98
C SER A 251 37.74 7.54 -28.34
N GLY A 252 37.57 6.95 -27.17
CA GLY A 252 38.59 6.20 -26.47
C GLY A 252 39.07 4.97 -27.25
N LEU A 253 40.21 4.38 -26.85
CA LEU A 253 40.87 3.27 -27.54
C LEU A 253 40.05 1.95 -27.38
N PRO A 254 39.48 1.41 -28.48
CA PRO A 254 38.55 0.25 -28.36
C PRO A 254 39.20 -1.02 -27.78
N GLY A 255 40.51 -1.18 -27.97
CA GLY A 255 41.25 -2.38 -27.48
C GLY A 255 41.71 -2.30 -26.02
N ASP A 256 41.53 -1.16 -25.36
CA ASP A 256 41.94 -0.93 -23.98
C ASP A 256 40.71 -0.85 -23.07
N PRO A 257 40.48 -1.82 -22.13
CA PRO A 257 39.32 -1.83 -21.24
C PRO A 257 39.19 -0.56 -20.39
N ASP A 258 40.30 0.06 -20.02
CA ASP A 258 40.33 1.22 -19.13
C ASP A 258 40.19 2.56 -19.91
N ARG A 259 40.40 2.54 -21.20
CA ARG A 259 40.42 3.73 -22.07
C ARG A 259 39.36 3.74 -23.17
N LYS A 260 38.58 2.66 -23.29
CA LYS A 260 37.47 2.59 -24.28
C LYS A 260 36.32 3.49 -23.87
N THR A 261 35.68 4.15 -24.83
CA THR A 261 34.36 4.77 -24.61
C THR A 261 33.28 3.68 -24.48
N PRO A 262 32.58 3.58 -23.35
CA PRO A 262 31.57 2.55 -23.18
C PRO A 262 30.34 2.83 -24.07
N PRO A 263 29.77 1.81 -24.74
CA PRO A 263 28.48 1.96 -25.41
C PRO A 263 27.35 1.95 -24.40
N GLY A 264 26.23 2.56 -24.76
CA GLY A 264 25.03 2.57 -23.93
C GLY A 264 24.28 3.91 -23.97
N ILE A 265 23.32 4.06 -23.04
CA ILE A 265 22.55 5.28 -22.89
C ILE A 265 22.95 5.94 -21.57
N PHE A 266 23.25 7.22 -21.64
CA PHE A 266 23.75 7.99 -20.50
C PHE A 266 22.99 9.31 -20.38
N THR A 267 22.84 9.79 -19.15
CA THR A 267 22.33 11.14 -18.88
C THR A 267 23.51 12.13 -18.81
N LEU A 268 23.34 13.31 -19.38
CA LEU A 268 24.32 14.37 -19.27
C LEU A 268 24.43 14.87 -17.82
N ASN A 269 25.54 14.59 -17.17
CA ASN A 269 25.74 14.94 -15.76
C ASN A 269 26.05 16.42 -15.53
N SER A 270 26.83 17.04 -16.42
CA SER A 270 27.25 18.45 -16.28
C SER A 270 27.67 19.06 -17.60
N LYS A 271 27.66 20.39 -17.65
CA LYS A 271 28.22 21.19 -18.71
C LYS A 271 29.27 22.14 -18.12
N SER A 272 30.43 22.24 -18.74
CA SER A 272 31.50 23.16 -18.31
C SER A 272 32.12 23.86 -19.51
N SER A 273 32.20 25.19 -19.45
CA SER A 273 32.87 26.00 -20.46
C SER A 273 33.30 27.34 -19.83
N PRO A 274 34.59 27.74 -19.99
CA PRO A 274 35.70 26.97 -20.54
C PRO A 274 36.14 25.83 -19.61
N SER A 275 36.70 24.77 -20.16
CA SER A 275 37.28 23.65 -19.42
C SER A 275 38.77 23.51 -19.79
N VAL A 276 39.59 23.34 -18.76
CA VAL A 276 41.03 23.07 -18.95
C VAL A 276 41.24 21.58 -18.80
N LEU A 277 41.56 20.91 -19.87
CA LEU A 277 41.96 19.51 -19.86
C LEU A 277 43.44 19.41 -19.45
N ARG A 278 43.71 18.54 -18.48
CA ARG A 278 45.07 18.22 -18.02
C ARG A 278 45.22 16.72 -18.00
N GLY A 279 46.22 16.22 -18.73
CA GLY A 279 46.63 14.83 -18.67
C GLY A 279 47.39 14.52 -17.36
N GLU A 280 47.97 13.35 -17.28
CA GLU A 280 48.83 12.98 -16.15
C GLU A 280 50.06 13.85 -16.07
N MET A 281 50.51 14.15 -14.84
CA MET A 281 51.69 14.92 -14.61
C MET A 281 52.93 14.04 -14.86
N THR A 282 53.78 14.44 -15.81
CA THR A 282 55.04 13.77 -16.07
C THR A 282 56.05 14.01 -14.93
N ALA A 283 57.12 13.21 -14.89
CA ALA A 283 58.20 13.37 -13.92
C ALA A 283 58.88 14.78 -13.99
N ASN A 284 58.74 15.50 -15.11
CA ASN A 284 59.28 16.84 -15.30
C ASN A 284 58.30 17.97 -14.87
N GLY A 285 57.18 17.65 -14.27
CA GLY A 285 56.16 18.60 -13.82
C GLY A 285 55.33 19.22 -14.92
N THR A 286 55.36 18.65 -16.14
CA THR A 286 54.47 19.00 -17.24
C THR A 286 53.36 18.00 -17.42
N TYR A 287 52.23 18.38 -18.04
CA TYR A 287 51.12 17.46 -18.31
C TYR A 287 51.40 16.76 -19.66
N SER A 288 51.20 15.44 -19.70
CA SER A 288 51.21 14.63 -20.91
C SER A 288 49.78 14.42 -21.39
N TYR A 289 49.53 14.55 -22.68
CA TYR A 289 48.28 14.21 -23.37
C TYR A 289 48.68 13.14 -24.41
N GLU A 290 48.24 11.92 -24.17
CA GLU A 290 48.34 10.82 -25.12
C GLU A 290 47.04 10.67 -25.92
#